data_cfe541516a3d062ee176869831f82d12
#
_entry.id   cfe541516a3d062ee176869831f82d12
#
_cell.length_a   1.000
_cell.length_b   1.000
_cell.length_c   1.000
_cell.angle_alpha   90.00
_cell.angle_beta   90.00
_cell.angle_gamma   90.00
#
_symmetry.space_group_name_H-M   'P 1'
#
loop_
_entity.id
_entity.type
_entity.pdbx_description
1 polymer ?
#
loop_
_entity_poly.entity_id
_entity_poly.type
_entity_poly.pdbx_seq_one_letter_code
_entity_poly.pdbx_strand_id
1 'polypeptide(L)'
;MTQTLKAGDRGALVALLQLALERAGQMPGALDGIFGAQTAAAVRAFQAANALTPDGIAGAQTHRALLPWYTGYILHTARPGDTLESIAAMHSASPAAIALANPGVQTPQPGTQLVVPLPFDVVPTDIRYSAALVGYCVRGLAARYPFITTGEIGRSVMGRPLWSLKLGRGDNRVLYNASHHANEWLTTPVLLKFAEQLAAAYANAGDIFGRSAAEILSYASIYIIPAVNPDGIDLVTGELAQGEHFNYARNIALRYPQFPFPSGWKANIRGVDLNLQYPAGWENAKAIKFAQGVTSPAPADYVGSAPLTAPESRAMYDYTLALDPSLTLSYHSQGRVIYWRFLDYEPANSRAIAELFASVSGYAVEETPYASGFAGYKDWFIQDYDRPGYTIEVGEGVNPLPLGDFPAIYRDNVGILTYGALVT
;
A
#
# COMPACT_ATOMS: atom_id res chain seq x y z
N MET A 1 13.79 4.34 10.03
CA MET A 1 12.91 5.02 11.03
C MET A 1 13.77 5.87 11.92
N THR A 2 13.41 7.13 12.13
CA THR A 2 14.18 8.08 12.96
C THR A 2 13.40 8.50 14.22
N GLN A 3 12.11 8.20 14.27
CA GLN A 3 11.24 8.57 15.40
C GLN A 3 11.54 7.67 16.60
N THR A 4 11.80 8.29 17.76
CA THR A 4 11.95 7.58 19.02
C THR A 4 10.57 7.23 19.58
N LEU A 5 10.36 5.96 19.95
CA LEU A 5 9.14 5.46 20.57
C LEU A 5 9.40 5.02 22.01
N LYS A 6 8.49 5.37 22.92
CA LYS A 6 8.60 5.11 24.36
C LYS A 6 7.23 4.90 25.01
N ALA A 7 7.22 4.50 26.26
CA ALA A 7 5.99 4.31 27.03
C ALA A 7 5.06 5.53 26.96
N GLY A 8 3.80 5.28 26.65
CA GLY A 8 2.75 6.28 26.44
C GLY A 8 2.49 6.64 24.97
N ASP A 9 3.42 6.36 24.06
CA ASP A 9 3.24 6.61 22.62
C ASP A 9 2.18 5.67 22.04
N ARG A 10 1.52 6.12 20.96
CA ARG A 10 0.44 5.41 20.26
C ARG A 10 0.55 5.62 18.74
N GLY A 11 -0.05 4.73 17.97
CA GLY A 11 -0.14 4.85 16.51
C GLY A 11 0.40 3.66 15.74
N ALA A 12 0.39 3.77 14.41
CA ALA A 12 0.78 2.68 13.50
C ALA A 12 2.26 2.28 13.65
N LEU A 13 3.17 3.23 13.96
CA LEU A 13 4.58 2.88 14.20
C LEU A 13 4.79 2.10 15.49
N VAL A 14 3.95 2.29 16.52
CA VAL A 14 4.00 1.46 17.71
C VAL A 14 3.54 0.03 17.40
N ALA A 15 2.45 -0.14 16.62
CA ALA A 15 2.02 -1.45 16.15
C ALA A 15 3.10 -2.14 15.30
N LEU A 16 3.76 -1.40 14.43
CA LEU A 16 4.89 -1.90 13.64
C LEU A 16 6.08 -2.31 14.51
N LEU A 17 6.41 -1.54 15.55
CA LEU A 17 7.43 -1.90 16.53
C LEU A 17 7.06 -3.19 17.28
N GLN A 18 5.80 -3.30 17.73
CA GLN A 18 5.29 -4.49 18.41
C GLN A 18 5.41 -5.73 17.50
N LEU A 19 4.98 -5.64 16.25
CA LEU A 19 5.13 -6.71 15.25
C LEU A 19 6.60 -7.10 15.05
N ALA A 20 7.50 -6.13 14.93
CA ALA A 20 8.93 -6.42 14.74
C ALA A 20 9.56 -7.09 15.97
N LEU A 21 9.14 -6.71 17.18
CA LEU A 21 9.56 -7.37 18.42
C LEU A 21 9.04 -8.80 18.51
N GLU A 22 7.77 -9.04 18.15
CA GLU A 22 7.19 -10.38 18.09
C GLU A 22 7.93 -11.26 17.07
N ARG A 23 8.15 -10.78 15.86
CA ARG A 23 8.96 -11.45 14.82
C ARG A 23 10.39 -11.74 15.27
N ALA A 24 10.95 -10.89 16.17
CA ALA A 24 12.26 -11.09 16.78
C ALA A 24 12.21 -12.04 18.02
N GLY A 25 11.08 -12.70 18.28
CA GLY A 25 10.93 -13.63 19.38
C GLY A 25 10.71 -12.97 20.76
N GLN A 26 10.38 -11.67 20.79
CA GLN A 26 10.01 -10.98 22.02
C GLN A 26 8.48 -11.01 22.23
N MET A 27 8.01 -10.70 23.43
CA MET A 27 6.58 -10.68 23.79
C MET A 27 6.10 -9.24 24.08
N PRO A 28 5.77 -8.44 23.05
CA PRO A 28 5.37 -7.04 23.25
C PRO A 28 3.94 -6.87 23.79
N GLY A 29 3.16 -7.93 23.92
CA GLY A 29 1.72 -7.92 24.16
C GLY A 29 0.92 -7.86 22.86
N ALA A 30 -0.29 -7.31 22.91
CA ALA A 30 -1.12 -7.12 21.71
C ALA A 30 -0.46 -6.16 20.71
N LEU A 31 -0.72 -6.38 19.41
CA LEU A 31 -0.27 -5.49 18.32
C LEU A 31 -1.26 -4.30 18.15
N ASP A 32 -1.56 -3.63 19.27
CA ASP A 32 -2.63 -2.64 19.38
C ASP A 32 -2.20 -1.19 19.07
N GLY A 33 -0.90 -0.99 18.86
CA GLY A 33 -0.32 0.33 18.65
C GLY A 33 -0.26 1.17 19.92
N ILE A 34 -0.25 0.57 21.11
CA ILE A 34 -0.10 1.25 22.39
C ILE A 34 1.21 0.82 23.05
N PHE A 35 2.14 1.75 23.22
CA PHE A 35 3.42 1.47 23.88
C PHE A 35 3.21 1.38 25.41
N GLY A 36 2.76 0.21 25.86
CA GLY A 36 2.53 -0.09 27.26
C GLY A 36 3.74 -0.71 27.96
N ALA A 37 3.53 -1.19 29.18
CA ALA A 37 4.58 -1.81 29.99
C ALA A 37 5.15 -3.09 29.36
N GLN A 38 4.31 -3.91 28.70
CA GLN A 38 4.76 -5.12 28.00
C GLN A 38 5.63 -4.79 26.79
N THR A 39 5.23 -3.80 25.99
CA THR A 39 6.05 -3.31 24.87
C THR A 39 7.40 -2.77 25.37
N ALA A 40 7.42 -1.99 26.46
CA ALA A 40 8.67 -1.49 27.06
C ALA A 40 9.57 -2.62 27.56
N ALA A 41 9.00 -3.68 28.15
CA ALA A 41 9.74 -4.85 28.58
C ALA A 41 10.33 -5.62 27.40
N ALA A 42 9.56 -5.81 26.32
CA ALA A 42 10.02 -6.45 25.09
C ALA A 42 11.15 -5.65 24.41
N VAL A 43 11.06 -4.30 24.39
CA VAL A 43 12.15 -3.44 23.89
C VAL A 43 13.42 -3.66 24.73
N ARG A 44 13.34 -3.65 26.07
CA ARG A 44 14.52 -3.91 26.92
C ARG A 44 15.13 -5.28 26.67
N ALA A 45 14.28 -6.32 26.55
CA ALA A 45 14.76 -7.68 26.28
C ALA A 45 15.47 -7.76 24.90
N PHE A 46 14.88 -7.15 23.87
CA PHE A 46 15.50 -7.06 22.55
C PHE A 46 16.83 -6.30 22.58
N GLN A 47 16.86 -5.16 23.26
CA GLN A 47 18.09 -4.35 23.42
C GLN A 47 19.20 -5.16 24.10
N ALA A 48 18.90 -5.84 25.21
CA ALA A 48 19.87 -6.68 25.92
C ALA A 48 20.41 -7.81 25.02
N ALA A 49 19.52 -8.49 24.28
CA ALA A 49 19.90 -9.55 23.34
C ALA A 49 20.79 -9.08 22.18
N ASN A 50 20.75 -7.78 21.87
CA ASN A 50 21.50 -7.17 20.76
C ASN A 50 22.66 -6.26 21.25
N ALA A 51 23.12 -6.42 22.50
CA ALA A 51 24.19 -5.61 23.11
C ALA A 51 23.94 -4.09 23.06
N LEU A 52 22.66 -3.67 23.15
CA LEU A 52 22.26 -2.27 23.27
C LEU A 52 21.93 -1.97 24.75
N THR A 53 21.95 -0.68 25.12
CA THR A 53 21.50 -0.25 26.46
C THR A 53 20.01 -0.59 26.65
N PRO A 54 19.62 -1.40 27.68
CA PRO A 54 18.26 -1.86 27.83
C PRO A 54 17.38 -0.83 28.58
N ASP A 55 17.22 0.36 27.99
CA ASP A 55 16.46 1.48 28.55
C ASP A 55 14.94 1.38 28.32
N GLY A 56 14.50 0.52 27.37
CA GLY A 56 13.10 0.36 27.01
C GLY A 56 12.58 1.44 26.08
N ILE A 57 13.47 2.22 25.47
CA ILE A 57 13.15 3.27 24.50
C ILE A 57 13.61 2.83 23.13
N ALA A 58 12.71 2.73 22.16
CA ALA A 58 13.05 2.38 20.79
C ALA A 58 13.57 3.60 20.03
N GLY A 59 14.85 3.92 20.23
CA GLY A 59 15.58 4.96 19.52
C GLY A 59 16.22 4.45 18.22
N ALA A 60 17.03 5.30 17.57
CA ALA A 60 17.65 5.01 16.27
C ALA A 60 18.47 3.70 16.26
N GLN A 61 19.19 3.37 17.34
CA GLN A 61 19.97 2.14 17.43
C GLN A 61 19.06 0.90 17.50
N THR A 62 18.00 0.97 18.31
CA THR A 62 16.99 -0.11 18.43
C THR A 62 16.29 -0.34 17.09
N HIS A 63 15.85 0.73 16.42
CA HIS A 63 15.21 0.60 15.09
C HIS A 63 16.16 0.06 14.03
N ARG A 64 17.45 0.42 14.08
CA ARG A 64 18.46 -0.16 13.18
C ARG A 64 18.63 -1.66 13.41
N ALA A 65 18.67 -2.10 14.66
CA ALA A 65 18.75 -3.52 15.01
C ALA A 65 17.47 -4.29 14.62
N LEU A 66 16.31 -3.63 14.68
CA LEU A 66 15.01 -4.21 14.28
C LEU A 66 14.76 -4.20 12.76
N LEU A 67 15.63 -3.58 11.95
CA LEU A 67 15.42 -3.44 10.51
C LEU A 67 15.10 -4.77 9.79
N PRO A 68 15.76 -5.91 10.09
CA PRO A 68 15.43 -7.21 9.49
C PRO A 68 13.96 -7.62 9.71
N TRP A 69 13.40 -7.38 10.87
CA TRP A 69 12.02 -7.75 11.23
C TRP A 69 10.98 -6.76 10.67
N TYR A 70 11.39 -5.54 10.31
CA TYR A 70 10.56 -4.63 9.53
C TYR A 70 10.51 -5.01 8.05
N THR A 71 11.66 -5.43 7.48
CA THR A 71 11.81 -5.64 6.03
C THR A 71 11.68 -7.10 5.61
N GLY A 72 11.79 -8.05 6.55
CA GLY A 72 11.68 -9.48 6.28
C GLY A 72 12.94 -10.13 5.71
N TYR A 73 14.12 -9.50 5.82
CA TYR A 73 15.39 -10.10 5.41
C TYR A 73 16.58 -9.62 6.23
N ILE A 74 17.62 -10.44 6.28
CA ILE A 74 18.94 -10.11 6.85
C ILE A 74 19.93 -10.00 5.69
N LEU A 75 20.93 -9.13 5.83
CA LEU A 75 22.12 -9.12 4.98
C LEU A 75 23.23 -9.93 5.66
N HIS A 76 23.59 -11.07 5.08
CA HIS A 76 24.65 -11.94 5.55
C HIS A 76 25.92 -11.76 4.70
N THR A 77 27.06 -11.49 5.32
CA THR A 77 28.34 -11.48 4.62
C THR A 77 28.97 -12.87 4.72
N ALA A 78 29.10 -13.55 3.60
CA ALA A 78 29.62 -14.92 3.52
C ALA A 78 31.05 -15.02 4.08
N ARG A 79 31.31 -16.09 4.80
CA ARG A 79 32.60 -16.44 5.39
C ARG A 79 33.20 -17.63 4.64
N PRO A 80 34.52 -17.89 4.77
CA PRO A 80 35.13 -19.11 4.25
C PRO A 80 34.40 -20.38 4.77
N GLY A 81 33.93 -21.23 3.86
CA GLY A 81 33.21 -22.45 4.19
C GLY A 81 31.69 -22.33 4.31
N ASP A 82 31.13 -21.13 4.15
CA ASP A 82 29.67 -20.96 4.13
C ASP A 82 29.05 -21.61 2.88
N THR A 83 27.92 -22.27 3.09
CA THR A 83 27.02 -22.77 2.04
C THR A 83 25.64 -22.16 2.24
N LEU A 84 24.75 -22.25 1.24
CA LEU A 84 23.37 -21.78 1.39
C LEU A 84 22.66 -22.51 2.54
N GLU A 85 22.96 -23.78 2.74
CA GLU A 85 22.41 -24.62 3.82
C GLU A 85 22.90 -24.17 5.20
N SER A 86 24.22 -23.91 5.35
CA SER A 86 24.78 -23.44 6.64
C SER A 86 24.26 -22.05 7.00
N ILE A 87 24.16 -21.15 6.03
CA ILE A 87 23.60 -19.80 6.21
C ILE A 87 22.10 -19.90 6.57
N ALA A 88 21.34 -20.75 5.87
CA ALA A 88 19.92 -20.98 6.16
C ALA A 88 19.71 -21.50 7.60
N ALA A 89 20.51 -22.49 8.02
CA ALA A 89 20.46 -23.02 9.38
C ALA A 89 20.77 -21.94 10.44
N MET A 90 21.77 -21.09 10.18
CA MET A 90 22.18 -20.00 11.09
C MET A 90 21.05 -18.98 11.32
N HIS A 91 20.23 -18.72 10.28
CA HIS A 91 19.19 -17.66 10.32
C HIS A 91 17.77 -18.21 10.36
N SER A 92 17.57 -19.53 10.57
CA SER A 92 16.24 -20.19 10.50
C SER A 92 15.50 -19.87 9.19
N ALA A 93 16.24 -19.78 8.08
CA ALA A 93 15.73 -19.47 6.75
C ALA A 93 15.65 -20.74 5.88
N SER A 94 15.16 -20.62 4.65
CA SER A 94 15.14 -21.66 3.64
C SER A 94 16.32 -21.50 2.66
N PRO A 95 17.13 -22.55 2.38
CA PRO A 95 18.16 -22.47 1.35
C PRO A 95 17.60 -22.08 -0.02
N ALA A 96 16.42 -22.59 -0.38
CA ALA A 96 15.74 -22.24 -1.63
C ALA A 96 15.34 -20.74 -1.68
N ALA A 97 14.87 -20.18 -0.55
CA ALA A 97 14.55 -18.77 -0.47
C ALA A 97 15.80 -17.88 -0.58
N ILE A 98 16.94 -18.33 -0.01
CA ILE A 98 18.23 -17.61 -0.16
C ILE A 98 18.69 -17.67 -1.62
N ALA A 99 18.63 -18.84 -2.27
CA ALA A 99 18.99 -18.99 -3.68
C ALA A 99 18.12 -18.10 -4.59
N LEU A 100 16.82 -18.04 -4.33
CA LEU A 100 15.89 -17.18 -5.06
C LEU A 100 16.22 -15.68 -4.89
N ALA A 101 16.50 -15.25 -3.66
CA ALA A 101 16.82 -13.85 -3.35
C ALA A 101 18.20 -13.42 -3.87
N ASN A 102 19.07 -14.37 -4.25
CA ASN A 102 20.43 -14.14 -4.73
C ASN A 102 20.70 -14.87 -6.05
N PRO A 103 20.09 -14.45 -7.17
CA PRO A 103 20.23 -15.12 -8.46
C PRO A 103 21.68 -15.27 -8.88
N GLY A 104 22.06 -16.48 -9.34
CA GLY A 104 23.42 -16.81 -9.81
C GLY A 104 24.40 -17.21 -8.70
N VAL A 105 24.01 -17.14 -7.43
CA VAL A 105 24.85 -17.59 -6.32
C VAL A 105 24.55 -19.05 -5.97
N GLN A 106 25.33 -19.97 -6.47
CA GLN A 106 25.27 -21.39 -6.08
C GLN A 106 26.17 -21.68 -4.88
N THR A 107 27.38 -21.12 -4.86
CA THR A 107 28.35 -21.23 -3.77
C THR A 107 28.75 -19.83 -3.33
N PRO A 108 28.41 -19.40 -2.10
CA PRO A 108 28.78 -18.10 -1.58
C PRO A 108 30.29 -17.92 -1.53
N GLN A 109 30.82 -16.87 -2.14
CA GLN A 109 32.24 -16.54 -2.03
C GLN A 109 32.46 -15.67 -0.78
N PRO A 110 33.56 -15.88 -0.03
CA PRO A 110 33.88 -15.07 1.15
C PRO A 110 33.85 -13.58 0.83
N GLY A 111 33.17 -12.81 1.67
CA GLY A 111 32.94 -11.37 1.49
C GLY A 111 31.71 -11.00 0.65
N THR A 112 31.07 -11.95 -0.04
CA THR A 112 29.82 -11.70 -0.75
C THR A 112 28.68 -11.41 0.23
N GLN A 113 27.93 -10.34 0.00
CA GLN A 113 26.75 -10.00 0.77
C GLN A 113 25.52 -10.69 0.16
N LEU A 114 24.82 -11.48 0.97
CA LEU A 114 23.62 -12.22 0.58
C LEU A 114 22.39 -11.71 1.29
N VAL A 115 21.30 -11.64 0.56
CA VAL A 115 19.95 -11.46 1.14
C VAL A 115 19.47 -12.80 1.69
N VAL A 116 19.15 -12.84 2.98
CA VAL A 116 18.59 -14.01 3.67
C VAL A 116 17.14 -13.69 4.05
N PRO A 117 16.14 -14.16 3.30
CA PRO A 117 14.73 -13.96 3.64
C PRO A 117 14.37 -14.62 4.97
N LEU A 118 13.67 -13.90 5.83
CA LEU A 118 13.17 -14.42 7.10
C LEU A 118 11.85 -15.20 6.90
N PRO A 119 11.51 -16.20 7.75
CA PRO A 119 10.40 -17.13 7.54
C PRO A 119 9.04 -16.56 7.96
N PHE A 120 8.71 -15.36 7.51
CA PHE A 120 7.39 -14.73 7.70
C PHE A 120 7.02 -13.89 6.48
N ASP A 121 5.73 -13.58 6.34
CA ASP A 121 5.23 -12.72 5.29
C ASP A 121 5.75 -11.28 5.48
N VAL A 122 6.22 -10.67 4.39
CA VAL A 122 6.69 -9.28 4.38
C VAL A 122 5.54 -8.34 4.64
N VAL A 123 4.38 -8.62 4.03
CA VAL A 123 3.17 -7.79 4.08
C VAL A 123 2.26 -8.23 5.24
N PRO A 124 2.28 -7.54 6.39
CA PRO A 124 1.38 -7.83 7.50
C PRO A 124 -0.05 -7.39 7.15
N THR A 125 -1.03 -8.11 7.67
CA THR A 125 -2.46 -7.86 7.44
C THR A 125 -3.25 -7.67 8.74
N ASP A 126 -2.56 -7.60 9.84
CA ASP A 126 -3.07 -7.59 11.22
C ASP A 126 -2.67 -6.33 12.02
N ILE A 127 -2.05 -5.35 11.36
CA ILE A 127 -1.71 -4.04 11.93
C ILE A 127 -2.14 -2.90 11.02
N ARG A 128 -2.29 -1.70 11.60
CA ARG A 128 -2.55 -0.47 10.83
C ARG A 128 -1.35 -0.08 10.00
N TYR A 129 -1.61 0.40 8.80
CA TYR A 129 -0.56 0.84 7.89
C TYR A 129 -0.09 2.26 8.20
N SER A 130 1.18 2.50 7.88
CA SER A 130 1.81 3.82 7.81
C SER A 130 2.64 3.93 6.54
N ALA A 131 2.98 5.14 6.13
CA ALA A 131 3.89 5.37 5.00
C ALA A 131 5.24 4.64 5.18
N ALA A 132 5.73 4.54 6.41
CA ALA A 132 6.95 3.79 6.73
C ALA A 132 6.80 2.29 6.47
N LEU A 133 5.68 1.68 6.89
CA LEU A 133 5.39 0.26 6.66
C LEU A 133 5.29 -0.05 5.16
N VAL A 134 4.62 0.80 4.37
CA VAL A 134 4.59 0.66 2.91
C VAL A 134 6.01 0.57 2.34
N GLY A 135 6.90 1.48 2.74
CA GLY A 135 8.28 1.46 2.31
C GLY A 135 9.08 0.23 2.77
N TYR A 136 8.77 -0.34 3.94
CA TYR A 136 9.38 -1.60 4.39
C TYR A 136 8.87 -2.79 3.58
N CYS A 137 7.56 -2.87 3.31
CA CYS A 137 6.98 -3.91 2.46
C CYS A 137 7.60 -3.87 1.05
N VAL A 138 7.66 -2.70 0.41
CA VAL A 138 8.24 -2.54 -0.93
C VAL A 138 9.70 -3.03 -0.98
N ARG A 139 10.54 -2.62 -0.01
CA ARG A 139 11.94 -3.06 0.05
C ARG A 139 12.08 -4.55 0.35
N GLY A 140 11.25 -5.06 1.25
CA GLY A 140 11.26 -6.48 1.61
C GLY A 140 10.85 -7.39 0.46
N LEU A 141 9.82 -7.01 -0.29
CA LEU A 141 9.37 -7.74 -1.47
C LEU A 141 10.45 -7.74 -2.57
N ALA A 142 11.06 -6.58 -2.85
CA ALA A 142 12.13 -6.49 -3.84
C ALA A 142 13.39 -7.28 -3.46
N ALA A 143 13.74 -7.30 -2.16
CA ALA A 143 14.88 -8.08 -1.67
C ALA A 143 14.61 -9.59 -1.74
N ARG A 144 13.40 -10.03 -1.40
CA ARG A 144 12.99 -11.44 -1.42
C ARG A 144 12.79 -11.98 -2.83
N TYR A 145 12.27 -11.13 -3.73
CA TYR A 145 11.92 -11.47 -5.11
C TYR A 145 12.60 -10.52 -6.10
N PRO A 146 13.85 -10.77 -6.51
CA PRO A 146 14.64 -9.85 -7.35
C PRO A 146 14.07 -9.55 -8.74
N PHE A 147 13.04 -10.30 -9.16
CA PHE A 147 12.28 -10.00 -10.38
C PHE A 147 11.22 -8.89 -10.19
N ILE A 148 10.97 -8.43 -8.94
CA ILE A 148 10.18 -7.24 -8.67
C ILE A 148 11.06 -6.00 -8.83
N THR A 149 10.66 -5.11 -9.72
CA THR A 149 11.30 -3.79 -9.83
C THR A 149 10.52 -2.78 -9.01
N THR A 150 11.21 -1.92 -8.30
CA THR A 150 10.61 -0.86 -7.48
C THR A 150 11.09 0.52 -7.90
N GLY A 151 10.27 1.54 -7.64
CA GLY A 151 10.61 2.94 -7.94
C GLY A 151 9.78 3.93 -7.12
N GLU A 152 10.03 5.20 -7.32
CA GLU A 152 9.21 6.30 -6.82
C GLU A 152 8.58 7.01 -8.03
N ILE A 153 7.26 7.21 -8.02
CA ILE A 153 6.56 7.97 -9.07
C ILE A 153 6.51 9.47 -8.78
N GLY A 154 6.78 9.86 -7.55
CA GLY A 154 6.74 11.23 -7.06
C GLY A 154 6.77 11.27 -5.53
N ARG A 155 6.48 12.45 -4.98
CA ARG A 155 6.46 12.67 -3.54
C ARG A 155 5.20 13.40 -3.09
N SER A 156 4.73 13.06 -1.89
CA SER A 156 3.62 13.73 -1.23
C SER A 156 3.98 15.16 -0.80
N VAL A 157 2.98 15.88 -0.29
CA VAL A 157 3.16 17.21 0.33
C VAL A 157 4.26 17.21 1.40
N MET A 158 4.36 16.16 2.22
CA MET A 158 5.38 16.05 3.28
C MET A 158 6.68 15.40 2.78
N GLY A 159 6.84 15.25 1.46
CA GLY A 159 8.06 14.68 0.85
C GLY A 159 8.20 13.16 0.97
N ARG A 160 7.13 12.45 1.36
CA ARG A 160 7.13 10.99 1.40
C ARG A 160 7.08 10.40 -0.01
N PRO A 161 7.82 9.33 -0.31
CA PRO A 161 7.81 8.71 -1.62
C PRO A 161 6.45 8.05 -1.92
N LEU A 162 5.95 8.25 -3.14
CA LEU A 162 4.88 7.44 -3.70
C LEU A 162 5.55 6.25 -4.40
N TRP A 163 5.52 5.11 -3.73
CA TRP A 163 6.19 3.90 -4.18
C TRP A 163 5.49 3.23 -5.34
N SER A 164 6.27 2.64 -6.26
CA SER A 164 5.79 1.73 -7.28
C SER A 164 6.47 0.38 -7.20
N LEU A 165 5.73 -0.68 -7.55
CA LEU A 165 6.25 -2.02 -7.80
C LEU A 165 5.85 -2.42 -9.22
N LYS A 166 6.74 -3.18 -9.89
CA LYS A 166 6.46 -3.82 -11.17
C LYS A 166 6.71 -5.31 -11.05
N LEU A 167 5.73 -6.13 -11.41
CA LEU A 167 5.82 -7.57 -11.56
C LEU A 167 5.54 -7.96 -13.01
N GLY A 168 6.28 -8.94 -13.52
CA GLY A 168 6.10 -9.43 -14.88
C GLY A 168 6.89 -8.67 -15.95
N ARG A 169 6.84 -9.25 -17.16
CA ARG A 169 7.62 -8.79 -18.32
C ARG A 169 6.81 -8.79 -19.61
N GLY A 170 5.52 -9.11 -19.55
CA GLY A 170 4.63 -9.09 -20.69
C GLY A 170 4.39 -7.69 -21.22
N ASP A 171 3.98 -7.59 -22.49
CA ASP A 171 3.75 -6.32 -23.19
C ASP A 171 2.45 -5.66 -22.72
N ASN A 172 1.50 -6.45 -22.18
CA ASN A 172 0.26 -5.91 -21.61
C ASN A 172 0.55 -5.19 -20.30
N ARG A 173 0.48 -3.85 -20.28
CA ARG A 173 0.75 -3.02 -19.11
C ARG A 173 -0.55 -2.67 -18.40
N VAL A 174 -0.67 -3.09 -17.13
CA VAL A 174 -1.82 -2.75 -16.28
C VAL A 174 -1.35 -1.98 -15.04
N LEU A 175 -2.16 -1.02 -14.58
CA LEU A 175 -1.83 -0.16 -13.44
C LEU A 175 -2.88 -0.29 -12.34
N TYR A 176 -2.46 -0.77 -11.17
CA TYR A 176 -3.27 -0.87 -9.96
C TYR A 176 -2.84 0.18 -8.96
N ASN A 177 -3.79 0.91 -8.40
CA ASN A 177 -3.50 1.93 -7.40
C ASN A 177 -4.49 1.86 -6.24
N ALA A 178 -4.07 2.37 -5.08
CA ALA A 178 -4.89 2.35 -3.87
C ALA A 178 -4.68 3.59 -3.01
N SER A 179 -5.62 3.82 -2.10
CA SER A 179 -5.54 4.85 -1.08
C SER A 179 -5.31 6.26 -1.63
N HIS A 180 -6.07 6.68 -2.64
CA HIS A 180 -6.25 8.08 -2.95
C HIS A 180 -6.86 8.82 -1.73
N HIS A 181 -7.82 8.16 -1.07
CA HIS A 181 -8.40 8.65 0.17
C HIS A 181 -7.70 8.06 1.39
N ALA A 182 -7.39 8.92 2.36
CA ALA A 182 -6.61 8.59 3.53
C ALA A 182 -7.29 7.55 4.45
N ASN A 183 -8.59 7.69 4.66
CA ASN A 183 -9.37 6.77 5.52
C ASN A 183 -9.72 5.44 4.86
N GLU A 184 -9.31 5.24 3.61
CA GLU A 184 -9.45 4.00 2.84
C GLU A 184 -8.13 3.19 2.81
N TRP A 185 -7.26 3.41 3.81
CA TRP A 185 -5.91 2.84 3.88
C TRP A 185 -5.88 1.30 3.82
N LEU A 186 -6.98 0.62 4.13
CA LEU A 186 -7.08 -0.84 4.07
C LEU A 186 -6.89 -1.38 2.64
N THR A 187 -7.09 -0.56 1.62
CA THR A 187 -6.83 -0.88 0.22
C THR A 187 -5.33 -1.05 -0.09
N THR A 188 -4.45 -0.39 0.67
CA THR A 188 -2.99 -0.52 0.55
C THR A 188 -2.51 -1.96 0.78
N PRO A 189 -2.82 -2.63 1.92
CA PRO A 189 -2.44 -4.04 2.10
C PRO A 189 -3.09 -4.99 1.10
N VAL A 190 -4.24 -4.68 0.51
CA VAL A 190 -4.84 -5.51 -0.54
C VAL A 190 -3.90 -5.63 -1.72
N LEU A 191 -3.38 -4.52 -2.23
CA LEU A 191 -2.45 -4.52 -3.37
C LEU A 191 -1.07 -5.11 -3.02
N LEU A 192 -0.54 -4.77 -1.84
CA LEU A 192 0.77 -5.30 -1.41
C LEU A 192 0.71 -6.82 -1.18
N LYS A 193 -0.38 -7.32 -0.59
CA LYS A 193 -0.56 -8.77 -0.35
C LYS A 193 -0.74 -9.53 -1.65
N PHE A 194 -1.44 -8.96 -2.62
CA PHE A 194 -1.50 -9.52 -3.96
C PHE A 194 -0.11 -9.62 -4.61
N ALA A 195 0.70 -8.55 -4.53
CA ALA A 195 2.06 -8.55 -5.05
C ALA A 195 2.92 -9.65 -4.39
N GLU A 196 2.81 -9.80 -3.05
CA GLU A 196 3.53 -10.84 -2.30
C GLU A 196 3.10 -12.25 -2.73
N GLN A 197 1.78 -12.51 -2.79
CA GLN A 197 1.27 -13.85 -3.15
C GLN A 197 1.56 -14.21 -4.61
N LEU A 198 1.41 -13.26 -5.54
CA LEU A 198 1.75 -13.49 -6.94
C LEU A 198 3.25 -13.77 -7.12
N ALA A 199 4.12 -13.03 -6.40
CA ALA A 199 5.55 -13.26 -6.43
C ALA A 199 5.93 -14.61 -5.81
N ALA A 200 5.31 -14.99 -4.70
CA ALA A 200 5.52 -16.30 -4.08
C ALA A 200 5.04 -17.45 -4.99
N ALA A 201 3.87 -17.32 -5.61
CA ALA A 201 3.36 -18.29 -6.57
C ALA A 201 4.31 -18.43 -7.76
N TYR A 202 4.76 -17.31 -8.34
CA TYR A 202 5.72 -17.34 -9.45
C TYR A 202 7.03 -18.03 -9.07
N ALA A 203 7.58 -17.71 -7.90
CA ALA A 203 8.83 -18.29 -7.40
C ALA A 203 8.75 -19.81 -7.18
N ASN A 204 7.57 -20.32 -6.88
CA ASN A 204 7.32 -21.74 -6.60
C ASN A 204 6.60 -22.47 -7.76
N ALA A 205 6.58 -21.89 -8.96
CA ALA A 205 5.87 -22.41 -10.14
C ALA A 205 4.40 -22.80 -9.84
N GLY A 206 3.75 -22.01 -8.98
CA GLY A 206 2.38 -22.22 -8.52
C GLY A 206 1.38 -21.26 -9.16
N ASP A 207 0.16 -21.33 -8.65
CA ASP A 207 -0.99 -20.59 -9.13
C ASP A 207 -1.44 -19.51 -8.14
N ILE A 208 -2.10 -18.47 -8.67
CA ILE A 208 -2.90 -17.52 -7.89
C ILE A 208 -4.31 -17.49 -8.47
N PHE A 209 -5.32 -17.65 -7.62
CA PHE A 209 -6.72 -17.75 -8.04
C PHE A 209 -6.96 -18.72 -9.22
N GLY A 210 -6.31 -19.88 -9.19
CA GLY A 210 -6.40 -20.93 -10.23
C GLY A 210 -5.77 -20.57 -11.58
N ARG A 211 -4.92 -19.54 -11.63
CA ARG A 211 -4.19 -19.13 -12.83
C ARG A 211 -2.68 -19.21 -12.59
N SER A 212 -1.95 -19.78 -13.54
CA SER A 212 -0.50 -19.89 -13.45
C SER A 212 0.16 -18.52 -13.28
N ALA A 213 0.93 -18.33 -12.20
CA ALA A 213 1.66 -17.10 -11.97
C ALA A 213 2.69 -16.82 -13.08
N ALA A 214 3.28 -17.88 -13.67
CA ALA A 214 4.22 -17.77 -14.78
C ALA A 214 3.52 -17.26 -16.06
N GLU A 215 2.31 -17.75 -16.36
CA GLU A 215 1.53 -17.26 -17.49
C GLU A 215 1.12 -15.80 -17.30
N ILE A 216 0.61 -15.43 -16.11
CA ILE A 216 0.25 -14.05 -15.80
C ILE A 216 1.44 -13.10 -16.03
N LEU A 217 2.60 -13.40 -15.44
CA LEU A 217 3.79 -12.54 -15.50
C LEU A 217 4.52 -12.57 -16.85
N SER A 218 4.25 -13.59 -17.70
CA SER A 218 4.73 -13.59 -19.09
C SER A 218 3.84 -12.77 -20.01
N TYR A 219 2.52 -12.74 -19.73
CA TYR A 219 1.54 -11.98 -20.52
C TYR A 219 1.51 -10.50 -20.13
N ALA A 220 1.51 -10.20 -18.83
CA ALA A 220 1.36 -8.85 -18.32
C ALA A 220 2.59 -8.32 -17.57
N SER A 221 2.75 -7.01 -17.62
CA SER A 221 3.54 -6.21 -16.69
C SER A 221 2.57 -5.47 -15.76
N ILE A 222 2.51 -5.89 -14.49
CA ILE A 222 1.60 -5.34 -13.49
C ILE A 222 2.34 -4.25 -12.70
N TYR A 223 1.87 -3.03 -12.78
CA TYR A 223 2.39 -1.88 -12.04
C TYR A 223 1.45 -1.57 -10.88
N ILE A 224 2.00 -1.44 -9.68
CA ILE A 224 1.23 -1.25 -8.44
C ILE A 224 1.72 0.01 -7.74
N ILE A 225 0.78 0.93 -7.44
CA ILE A 225 1.00 2.09 -6.58
C ILE A 225 0.18 1.85 -5.30
N PRO A 226 0.79 1.29 -4.24
CA PRO A 226 0.02 0.79 -3.09
C PRO A 226 -0.56 1.88 -2.21
N ALA A 227 -0.04 3.11 -2.26
CA ALA A 227 -0.49 4.23 -1.44
C ALA A 227 -0.26 5.56 -2.16
N VAL A 228 -1.32 6.15 -2.70
CA VAL A 228 -1.26 7.46 -3.37
C VAL A 228 -1.20 8.60 -2.34
N ASN A 229 -1.80 8.42 -1.15
CA ASN A 229 -1.91 9.43 -0.09
C ASN A 229 -1.18 9.03 1.21
N PRO A 230 0.15 8.89 1.19
CA PRO A 230 0.90 8.42 2.37
C PRO A 230 0.81 9.37 3.58
N ASP A 231 0.68 10.68 3.36
CA ASP A 231 0.54 11.67 4.44
C ASP A 231 -0.81 11.55 5.13
N GLY A 232 -1.87 11.39 4.36
CA GLY A 232 -3.22 11.20 4.86
C GLY A 232 -3.37 9.87 5.61
N ILE A 233 -2.76 8.78 5.11
CA ILE A 233 -2.71 7.49 5.82
C ILE A 233 -2.12 7.69 7.22
N ASP A 234 -0.96 8.33 7.33
CA ASP A 234 -0.30 8.57 8.62
C ASP A 234 -1.15 9.43 9.57
N LEU A 235 -1.92 10.38 9.03
CA LEU A 235 -2.85 11.17 9.83
C LEU A 235 -3.98 10.29 10.39
N VAL A 236 -4.65 9.52 9.54
CA VAL A 236 -5.80 8.69 9.92
C VAL A 236 -5.41 7.55 10.86
N THR A 237 -4.25 6.94 10.65
CA THR A 237 -3.77 5.80 11.46
C THR A 237 -3.08 6.21 12.75
N GLY A 238 -2.96 7.54 12.99
CA GLY A 238 -2.42 8.11 14.22
C GLY A 238 -0.90 8.19 14.26
N GLU A 239 -0.24 7.97 13.14
CA GLU A 239 1.21 8.15 13.02
C GLU A 239 1.59 9.63 13.02
N LEU A 240 0.85 10.45 12.29
CA LEU A 240 0.95 11.90 12.33
C LEU A 240 -0.04 12.44 13.37
N ALA A 241 0.39 12.56 14.64
CA ALA A 241 -0.45 12.99 15.77
C ALA A 241 -0.06 14.36 16.34
N GLN A 242 0.98 15.02 15.79
CA GLN A 242 1.46 16.32 16.26
C GLN A 242 2.28 17.05 15.18
N GLY A 243 2.65 18.27 15.45
CA GLY A 243 3.45 19.09 14.52
C GLY A 243 2.58 19.98 13.63
N GLU A 244 3.25 20.73 12.74
CA GLU A 244 2.63 21.75 11.92
C GLU A 244 1.52 21.18 11.01
N HIS A 245 1.82 20.12 10.28
CA HIS A 245 0.85 19.50 9.36
C HIS A 245 -0.37 18.92 10.08
N PHE A 246 -0.17 18.26 11.23
CA PHE A 246 -1.27 17.79 12.06
C PHE A 246 -2.16 18.95 12.54
N ASN A 247 -1.55 20.02 13.06
CA ASN A 247 -2.27 21.20 13.53
C ASN A 247 -3.02 21.88 12.39
N TYR A 248 -2.44 21.94 11.20
CA TYR A 248 -3.09 22.47 10.00
C TYR A 248 -4.34 21.67 9.63
N ALA A 249 -4.21 20.33 9.53
CA ALA A 249 -5.34 19.44 9.24
C ALA A 249 -6.43 19.54 10.32
N ARG A 250 -6.04 19.56 11.61
CA ARG A 250 -6.97 19.73 12.72
C ARG A 250 -7.74 21.05 12.64
N ASN A 251 -7.07 22.14 12.30
CA ASN A 251 -7.74 23.46 12.17
C ASN A 251 -8.71 23.49 10.98
N ILE A 252 -8.43 22.76 9.90
CA ILE A 252 -9.40 22.53 8.83
C ILE A 252 -10.60 21.77 9.37
N ALA A 253 -10.38 20.61 10.03
CA ALA A 253 -11.43 19.75 10.53
C ALA A 253 -12.39 20.45 11.50
N LEU A 254 -11.93 21.42 12.28
CA LEU A 254 -12.78 22.21 13.18
C LEU A 254 -13.91 22.97 12.44
N ARG A 255 -13.75 23.25 11.15
CA ARG A 255 -14.77 23.89 10.31
C ARG A 255 -15.80 22.91 9.73
N TYR A 256 -15.52 21.61 9.86
CA TYR A 256 -16.33 20.53 9.30
C TYR A 256 -16.62 19.46 10.35
N PRO A 257 -17.40 19.80 11.40
CA PRO A 257 -17.60 18.92 12.56
C PRO A 257 -18.35 17.60 12.24
N GLN A 258 -18.94 17.51 11.05
CA GLN A 258 -19.58 16.29 10.57
C GLN A 258 -18.60 15.17 10.22
N PHE A 259 -17.30 15.50 10.01
CA PHE A 259 -16.25 14.52 9.77
C PHE A 259 -15.46 14.27 11.06
N PRO A 260 -15.48 13.05 11.62
CA PRO A 260 -14.69 12.74 12.80
C PRO A 260 -13.19 12.85 12.50
N PHE A 261 -12.46 13.62 13.33
CA PHE A 261 -11.03 13.81 13.13
C PHE A 261 -10.21 12.92 14.08
N PRO A 262 -9.14 12.24 13.59
CA PRO A 262 -8.67 12.20 12.20
C PRO A 262 -9.35 11.10 11.34
N SER A 263 -10.17 10.23 11.91
CA SER A 263 -10.67 9.00 11.24
C SER A 263 -11.50 9.26 9.98
N GLY A 264 -12.26 10.37 9.91
CA GLY A 264 -13.05 10.73 8.73
C GLY A 264 -12.29 11.52 7.66
N TRP A 265 -10.97 11.69 7.80
CA TRP A 265 -10.17 12.46 6.85
C TRP A 265 -9.91 11.66 5.56
N LYS A 266 -10.43 12.12 4.43
CA LYS A 266 -10.23 11.53 3.09
C LYS A 266 -9.12 12.21 2.29
N ALA A 267 -9.01 13.52 2.42
CA ALA A 267 -8.14 14.39 1.66
C ALA A 267 -6.63 14.11 1.88
N ASN A 268 -5.77 14.75 1.08
CA ASN A 268 -4.35 14.83 1.43
C ASN A 268 -4.15 15.75 2.65
N ILE A 269 -2.90 15.88 3.12
CA ILE A 269 -2.63 16.63 4.35
C ILE A 269 -2.95 18.15 4.26
N ARG A 270 -3.15 18.67 3.05
CA ARG A 270 -3.58 20.05 2.80
C ARG A 270 -5.09 20.23 2.66
N GLY A 271 -5.86 19.15 2.80
CA GLY A 271 -7.31 19.20 2.66
C GLY A 271 -7.80 19.25 1.22
N VAL A 272 -7.04 18.70 0.28
CA VAL A 272 -7.43 18.50 -1.13
C VAL A 272 -7.81 17.05 -1.34
N ASP A 273 -8.99 16.79 -1.89
CA ASP A 273 -9.44 15.44 -2.26
C ASP A 273 -8.71 15.01 -3.53
N LEU A 274 -7.83 14.01 -3.39
CA LEU A 274 -6.95 13.58 -4.48
C LEU A 274 -7.70 12.95 -5.66
N ASN A 275 -8.86 12.35 -5.41
CA ASN A 275 -9.70 11.76 -6.46
C ASN A 275 -10.71 12.76 -7.07
N LEU A 276 -10.52 14.05 -6.81
CA LEU A 276 -11.22 15.18 -7.45
C LEU A 276 -10.24 16.15 -8.14
N GLN A 277 -9.06 15.66 -8.51
CA GLN A 277 -7.98 16.48 -9.06
C GLN A 277 -7.68 16.22 -10.54
N TYR A 278 -8.35 15.23 -11.16
CA TYR A 278 -8.09 14.87 -12.56
C TYR A 278 -8.97 15.69 -13.52
N PRO A 279 -8.51 15.93 -14.77
CA PRO A 279 -9.16 16.92 -15.67
C PRO A 279 -10.47 16.42 -16.32
N ALA A 280 -11.04 15.29 -15.93
CA ALA A 280 -12.30 14.77 -16.44
C ALA A 280 -13.51 15.49 -15.81
N GLY A 281 -14.01 16.53 -16.46
CA GLY A 281 -15.15 17.31 -15.94
C GLY A 281 -14.89 18.01 -14.61
N TRP A 282 -13.67 18.49 -14.37
CA TRP A 282 -13.26 19.13 -13.11
C TRP A 282 -14.12 20.35 -12.74
N GLU A 283 -14.51 21.17 -13.71
CA GLU A 283 -15.39 22.33 -13.44
C GLU A 283 -16.79 21.88 -12.98
N ASN A 284 -17.28 20.73 -13.44
CA ASN A 284 -18.54 20.17 -12.97
C ASN A 284 -18.39 19.67 -11.51
N ALA A 285 -17.30 18.96 -11.20
CA ALA A 285 -16.98 18.57 -9.82
C ALA A 285 -16.94 19.78 -8.90
N LYS A 286 -16.24 20.85 -9.32
CA LYS A 286 -16.15 22.11 -8.57
C LYS A 286 -17.52 22.74 -8.34
N ALA A 287 -18.34 22.86 -9.37
CA ALA A 287 -19.67 23.44 -9.25
C ALA A 287 -20.54 22.65 -8.26
N ILE A 288 -20.52 21.30 -8.33
CA ILE A 288 -21.26 20.43 -7.43
C ILE A 288 -20.77 20.59 -5.97
N LYS A 289 -19.44 20.48 -5.74
CA LYS A 289 -18.87 20.54 -4.38
C LYS A 289 -19.00 21.93 -3.76
N PHE A 290 -18.90 22.99 -4.56
CA PHE A 290 -19.13 24.36 -4.09
C PHE A 290 -20.59 24.60 -3.71
N ALA A 291 -21.54 24.05 -4.49
CA ALA A 291 -22.96 24.08 -4.13
C ALA A 291 -23.28 23.33 -2.83
N GLN A 292 -22.48 22.29 -2.51
CA GLN A 292 -22.52 21.55 -1.23
C GLN A 292 -21.81 22.29 -0.08
N GLY A 293 -21.24 23.47 -0.32
CA GLY A 293 -20.56 24.31 0.69
C GLY A 293 -19.07 24.00 0.87
N VAL A 294 -18.46 23.14 0.05
CA VAL A 294 -17.02 22.81 0.16
C VAL A 294 -16.23 23.69 -0.82
N THR A 295 -15.98 24.93 -0.42
CA THR A 295 -15.31 25.96 -1.26
C THR A 295 -13.84 26.20 -0.90
N SER A 296 -13.34 25.55 0.12
CA SER A 296 -11.97 25.70 0.66
C SER A 296 -11.46 24.37 1.20
N PRO A 297 -10.16 24.24 1.54
CA PRO A 297 -9.60 23.00 2.08
C PRO A 297 -10.49 22.37 3.15
N ALA A 298 -10.77 21.06 2.98
CA ALA A 298 -11.73 20.29 3.78
C ALA A 298 -11.22 18.86 4.03
N PRO A 299 -11.76 18.13 5.01
CA PRO A 299 -11.45 16.72 5.22
C PRO A 299 -11.80 15.82 4.03
N ALA A 300 -12.78 16.23 3.20
CA ALA A 300 -13.21 15.54 1.99
C ALA A 300 -13.80 16.55 0.99
N ASP A 301 -13.94 16.15 -0.26
CA ASP A 301 -14.72 16.83 -1.29
C ASP A 301 -14.16 18.19 -1.77
N TYR A 302 -13.02 18.67 -1.30
CA TYR A 302 -12.41 19.87 -1.83
C TYR A 302 -11.59 19.56 -3.08
N VAL A 303 -12.02 20.11 -4.20
CA VAL A 303 -11.45 19.86 -5.54
C VAL A 303 -10.09 20.54 -5.78
N GLY A 304 -9.61 21.37 -4.84
CA GLY A 304 -8.42 22.21 -5.05
C GLY A 304 -8.71 23.51 -5.79
N SER A 305 -7.67 24.30 -6.09
CA SER A 305 -7.77 25.57 -6.83
C SER A 305 -7.83 25.36 -8.35
N ALA A 306 -7.23 24.30 -8.86
CA ALA A 306 -7.24 23.85 -10.24
C ALA A 306 -6.98 22.33 -10.29
N PRO A 307 -7.19 21.67 -11.45
CA PRO A 307 -6.79 20.27 -11.63
C PRO A 307 -5.29 20.09 -11.39
N LEU A 308 -4.91 18.92 -10.85
CA LEU A 308 -3.52 18.48 -10.70
C LEU A 308 -2.63 19.44 -9.89
N THR A 309 -3.21 20.18 -8.93
CA THR A 309 -2.45 21.02 -8.00
C THR A 309 -1.89 20.25 -6.81
N ALA A 310 -2.48 19.10 -6.48
CA ALA A 310 -1.94 18.19 -5.47
C ALA A 310 -0.76 17.39 -6.05
N PRO A 311 0.41 17.37 -5.40
CA PRO A 311 1.59 16.70 -5.93
C PRO A 311 1.37 15.20 -6.10
N GLU A 312 0.55 14.57 -5.27
CA GLU A 312 0.21 13.17 -5.32
C GLU A 312 -0.60 12.81 -6.59
N SER A 313 -1.67 13.59 -6.87
CA SER A 313 -2.49 13.38 -8.08
C SER A 313 -1.70 13.71 -9.35
N ARG A 314 -0.83 14.74 -9.28
CA ARG A 314 0.06 15.08 -10.38
C ARG A 314 1.04 13.95 -10.68
N ALA A 315 1.65 13.36 -9.66
CA ALA A 315 2.56 12.23 -9.82
C ALA A 315 1.86 11.01 -10.45
N MET A 316 0.65 10.69 -10.01
CA MET A 316 -0.17 9.63 -10.62
C MET A 316 -0.50 9.92 -12.09
N TYR A 317 -0.89 11.15 -12.38
CA TYR A 317 -1.21 11.61 -13.74
C TYR A 317 0.01 11.46 -14.66
N ASP A 318 1.15 12.06 -14.30
CA ASP A 318 2.38 12.04 -15.09
C ASP A 318 2.92 10.62 -15.28
N TYR A 319 2.82 9.78 -14.22
CA TYR A 319 3.24 8.38 -14.28
C TYR A 319 2.34 7.55 -15.22
N THR A 320 1.03 7.77 -15.20
CA THR A 320 0.09 7.08 -16.08
C THR A 320 0.31 7.46 -17.54
N LEU A 321 0.58 8.74 -17.84
CA LEU A 321 0.95 9.19 -19.19
C LEU A 321 2.22 8.51 -19.69
N ALA A 322 3.25 8.41 -18.84
CA ALA A 322 4.52 7.78 -19.22
C ALA A 322 4.41 6.26 -19.37
N LEU A 323 3.53 5.62 -18.58
CA LEU A 323 3.33 4.18 -18.59
C LEU A 323 2.46 3.72 -19.76
N ASP A 324 1.46 4.50 -20.13
CA ASP A 324 0.46 4.17 -21.16
C ASP A 324 -0.21 2.80 -20.93
N PRO A 325 -0.90 2.57 -19.79
CA PRO A 325 -1.45 1.27 -19.46
C PRO A 325 -2.70 0.94 -20.31
N SER A 326 -2.92 -0.37 -20.53
CA SER A 326 -4.11 -0.88 -21.23
C SER A 326 -5.35 -0.91 -20.34
N LEU A 327 -5.15 -1.00 -19.01
CA LEU A 327 -6.21 -1.07 -18.01
C LEU A 327 -5.74 -0.46 -16.69
N THR A 328 -6.69 0.17 -15.95
CA THR A 328 -6.42 0.60 -14.58
C THR A 328 -7.45 0.08 -13.58
N LEU A 329 -6.97 -0.31 -12.37
CA LEU A 329 -7.79 -0.61 -11.20
C LEU A 329 -7.47 0.36 -10.09
N SER A 330 -8.45 1.15 -9.65
CA SER A 330 -8.34 2.09 -8.54
C SER A 330 -9.13 1.56 -7.35
N TYR A 331 -8.41 1.19 -6.29
CA TYR A 331 -8.99 0.60 -5.09
C TYR A 331 -9.40 1.67 -4.09
N HIS A 332 -10.68 1.65 -3.76
CA HIS A 332 -11.38 2.50 -2.82
C HIS A 332 -12.18 1.66 -1.80
N SER A 333 -12.83 2.27 -0.86
CA SER A 333 -13.85 1.70 0.00
C SER A 333 -14.92 2.76 0.31
N GLN A 334 -16.17 2.40 0.42
CA GLN A 334 -16.74 1.08 0.65
C GLN A 334 -18.03 0.91 -0.21
N GLY A 335 -18.52 -0.35 -0.35
CA GLY A 335 -19.81 -0.59 -1.01
C GLY A 335 -19.90 -1.92 -1.75
N ARG A 336 -18.80 -2.69 -1.91
CA ARG A 336 -18.73 -3.92 -2.74
C ARG A 336 -19.22 -3.66 -4.16
N VAL A 337 -18.73 -2.57 -4.78
CA VAL A 337 -19.18 -2.08 -6.09
C VAL A 337 -18.00 -1.92 -7.04
N ILE A 338 -18.25 -2.12 -8.32
CA ILE A 338 -17.34 -1.91 -9.45
C ILE A 338 -17.94 -0.82 -10.32
N TYR A 339 -17.34 0.37 -10.32
CA TYR A 339 -17.67 1.44 -11.26
C TYR A 339 -16.80 1.31 -12.50
N TRP A 340 -17.40 1.28 -13.70
CA TRP A 340 -16.74 0.82 -14.93
C TRP A 340 -16.79 1.80 -16.12
N ARG A 341 -17.60 2.86 -16.06
CA ARG A 341 -17.71 3.86 -17.12
C ARG A 341 -17.60 5.30 -16.61
N PHE A 342 -17.49 6.26 -17.48
CA PHE A 342 -17.54 7.69 -17.20
C PHE A 342 -18.52 8.38 -18.14
N LEU A 343 -19.66 8.87 -17.64
CA LEU A 343 -20.72 9.44 -18.44
C LEU A 343 -21.09 8.52 -19.63
N ASP A 344 -21.01 9.06 -20.86
CA ASP A 344 -21.24 8.32 -22.10
C ASP A 344 -19.99 7.61 -22.65
N TYR A 345 -18.85 7.69 -21.95
CA TYR A 345 -17.64 6.97 -22.32
C TYR A 345 -17.71 5.52 -21.84
N GLU A 346 -17.84 4.60 -22.79
CA GLU A 346 -17.89 3.16 -22.56
C GLU A 346 -16.84 2.45 -23.41
N PRO A 347 -15.58 2.36 -22.95
CA PRO A 347 -14.53 1.69 -23.71
C PRO A 347 -14.91 0.26 -24.08
N ALA A 348 -14.40 -0.19 -25.23
CA ALA A 348 -14.69 -1.54 -25.73
C ALA A 348 -14.43 -2.61 -24.64
N ASN A 349 -15.36 -3.56 -24.50
CA ASN A 349 -15.33 -4.65 -23.53
C ASN A 349 -15.38 -4.23 -22.04
N SER A 350 -15.37 -2.94 -21.69
CA SER A 350 -15.29 -2.50 -20.30
C SER A 350 -16.40 -3.05 -19.41
N ARG A 351 -17.65 -3.14 -19.94
CA ARG A 351 -18.77 -3.75 -19.24
C ARG A 351 -18.59 -5.26 -19.04
N ALA A 352 -18.19 -5.99 -20.07
CA ALA A 352 -17.99 -7.44 -19.99
C ALA A 352 -16.86 -7.79 -19.00
N ILE A 353 -15.80 -6.98 -18.93
CA ILE A 353 -14.74 -7.12 -17.95
C ILE A 353 -15.26 -6.82 -16.53
N ALA A 354 -16.10 -5.79 -16.33
CA ALA A 354 -16.72 -5.51 -15.04
C ALA A 354 -17.63 -6.67 -14.57
N GLU A 355 -18.39 -7.28 -15.48
CA GLU A 355 -19.21 -8.46 -15.20
C GLU A 355 -18.36 -9.69 -14.83
N LEU A 356 -17.22 -9.88 -15.47
CA LEU A 356 -16.24 -10.89 -15.07
C LEU A 356 -15.71 -10.61 -13.65
N PHE A 357 -15.34 -9.37 -13.35
CA PHE A 357 -14.89 -8.99 -12.01
C PHE A 357 -15.98 -9.23 -10.96
N ALA A 358 -17.24 -8.91 -11.28
CA ALA A 358 -18.38 -9.19 -10.42
C ALA A 358 -18.55 -10.70 -10.15
N SER A 359 -18.39 -11.53 -11.19
CA SER A 359 -18.54 -13.00 -11.08
C SER A 359 -17.52 -13.63 -10.14
N VAL A 360 -16.31 -13.06 -10.00
CA VAL A 360 -15.23 -13.58 -9.17
C VAL A 360 -15.13 -12.93 -7.79
N SER A 361 -15.83 -11.80 -7.58
CA SER A 361 -15.79 -11.06 -6.31
C SER A 361 -17.13 -11.07 -5.56
N GLY A 362 -18.23 -11.27 -6.27
CA GLY A 362 -19.58 -11.05 -5.74
C GLY A 362 -19.92 -9.57 -5.56
N TYR A 363 -19.20 -8.65 -6.21
CA TYR A 363 -19.47 -7.20 -6.17
C TYR A 363 -20.51 -6.82 -7.22
N ALA A 364 -21.27 -5.74 -6.96
CA ALA A 364 -22.20 -5.19 -7.93
C ALA A 364 -21.47 -4.40 -9.02
N VAL A 365 -21.98 -4.44 -10.25
CA VAL A 365 -21.53 -3.56 -11.34
C VAL A 365 -22.50 -2.39 -11.40
N GLU A 366 -22.00 -1.19 -11.18
CA GLU A 366 -22.82 0.02 -11.11
C GLU A 366 -22.16 1.19 -11.89
N GLU A 367 -22.97 2.22 -12.11
CA GLU A 367 -22.54 3.50 -12.64
C GLU A 367 -22.25 4.45 -11.49
N THR A 368 -21.16 5.23 -11.62
CA THR A 368 -20.83 6.25 -10.61
C THR A 368 -21.98 7.26 -10.47
N PRO A 369 -22.49 7.52 -9.26
CA PRO A 369 -23.52 8.53 -9.06
C PRO A 369 -23.08 9.89 -9.60
N TYR A 370 -23.97 10.62 -10.26
CA TYR A 370 -23.66 11.89 -10.92
C TYR A 370 -22.94 12.90 -10.01
N ALA A 371 -23.32 12.98 -8.74
CA ALA A 371 -22.72 13.90 -7.78
C ALA A 371 -21.25 13.56 -7.41
N SER A 372 -20.79 12.34 -7.75
CA SER A 372 -19.43 11.83 -7.49
C SER A 372 -18.71 11.40 -8.75
N GLY A 373 -19.34 11.57 -9.92
CA GLY A 373 -18.87 11.03 -11.19
C GLY A 373 -18.04 12.01 -12.02
N PHE A 374 -17.23 12.86 -11.38
CA PHE A 374 -16.37 13.82 -12.09
C PHE A 374 -15.02 13.96 -11.40
N ALA A 375 -14.00 14.26 -12.19
CA ALA A 375 -12.64 14.56 -11.77
C ALA A 375 -11.90 13.42 -11.03
N GLY A 376 -12.43 12.20 -11.09
CA GLY A 376 -11.77 11.02 -10.57
C GLY A 376 -10.65 10.51 -11.49
N TYR A 377 -9.73 9.72 -10.92
CA TYR A 377 -8.63 9.11 -11.70
C TYR A 377 -9.18 8.17 -12.79
N LYS A 378 -10.13 7.29 -12.44
CA LYS A 378 -10.79 6.40 -13.39
C LYS A 378 -11.50 7.19 -14.50
N ASP A 379 -12.20 8.27 -14.13
CA ASP A 379 -12.97 9.08 -15.08
C ASP A 379 -12.06 9.73 -16.13
N TRP A 380 -10.96 10.30 -15.68
CA TRP A 380 -9.94 10.86 -16.57
C TRP A 380 -9.32 9.78 -17.46
N PHE A 381 -8.95 8.62 -16.89
CA PHE A 381 -8.35 7.54 -17.67
C PHE A 381 -9.30 7.05 -18.78
N ILE A 382 -10.57 6.83 -18.45
CA ILE A 382 -11.58 6.41 -19.44
C ILE A 382 -11.74 7.49 -20.52
N GLN A 383 -11.88 8.77 -20.13
CA GLN A 383 -12.11 9.86 -21.08
C GLN A 383 -10.95 10.04 -22.06
N ASP A 384 -9.71 10.04 -21.56
CA ASP A 384 -8.55 10.43 -22.35
C ASP A 384 -7.93 9.26 -23.12
N TYR A 385 -8.07 8.02 -22.62
CA TYR A 385 -7.47 6.83 -23.24
C TYR A 385 -8.47 5.98 -24.02
N ASP A 386 -9.77 6.11 -23.76
CA ASP A 386 -10.82 5.21 -24.26
C ASP A 386 -10.46 3.73 -23.99
N ARG A 387 -9.98 3.46 -22.78
CA ARG A 387 -9.56 2.13 -22.28
C ARG A 387 -10.27 1.79 -20.99
N PRO A 388 -10.40 0.47 -20.66
CA PRO A 388 -11.05 0.01 -19.44
C PRO A 388 -10.38 0.54 -18.18
N GLY A 389 -11.12 1.31 -17.39
CA GLY A 389 -10.73 1.84 -16.07
C GLY A 389 -11.81 1.55 -15.05
N TYR A 390 -11.41 1.11 -13.86
CA TYR A 390 -12.36 0.71 -12.81
C TYR A 390 -12.05 1.37 -11.48
N THR A 391 -13.11 1.76 -10.77
CA THR A 391 -13.04 1.99 -9.33
C THR A 391 -13.64 0.76 -8.63
N ILE A 392 -12.87 0.16 -7.75
CA ILE A 392 -13.28 -1.01 -6.96
C ILE A 392 -13.50 -0.55 -5.52
N GLU A 393 -14.76 -0.50 -5.09
CA GLU A 393 -15.17 -0.12 -3.73
C GLU A 393 -15.21 -1.36 -2.84
N VAL A 394 -14.17 -1.61 -2.05
CA VAL A 394 -14.06 -2.84 -1.26
C VAL A 394 -14.79 -2.75 0.06
N GLY A 395 -15.33 -3.88 0.54
CA GLY A 395 -15.94 -4.02 1.87
C GLY A 395 -17.23 -3.23 2.05
N GLU A 396 -17.78 -3.29 3.24
CA GLU A 396 -19.02 -2.60 3.63
C GLU A 396 -18.85 -1.94 5.01
N GLY A 397 -19.62 -0.89 5.29
CA GLY A 397 -19.63 -0.24 6.61
C GLY A 397 -19.25 1.23 6.57
N VAL A 398 -18.40 1.66 7.46
CA VAL A 398 -17.95 3.06 7.61
C VAL A 398 -16.43 3.12 7.62
N ASN A 399 -15.88 4.00 6.79
CA ASN A 399 -14.43 4.21 6.73
C ASN A 399 -13.88 4.95 7.97
N PRO A 400 -12.70 4.56 8.47
CA PRO A 400 -11.87 3.43 8.01
C PRO A 400 -12.53 2.09 8.32
N LEU A 401 -12.56 1.18 7.33
CA LEU A 401 -13.05 -0.17 7.56
C LEU A 401 -12.23 -0.88 8.65
N PRO A 402 -12.87 -1.73 9.47
CA PRO A 402 -12.18 -2.50 10.49
C PRO A 402 -11.08 -3.38 9.90
N LEU A 403 -9.91 -3.45 10.56
CA LEU A 403 -8.80 -4.29 10.13
C LEU A 403 -9.20 -5.78 10.04
N GLY A 404 -10.12 -6.22 10.90
CA GLY A 404 -10.65 -7.59 10.90
C GLY A 404 -11.40 -7.98 9.62
N ASP A 405 -11.80 -7.01 8.80
CA ASP A 405 -12.49 -7.27 7.52
C ASP A 405 -11.51 -7.60 6.39
N PHE A 406 -10.20 -7.37 6.59
CA PHE A 406 -9.19 -7.60 5.57
C PHE A 406 -9.23 -9.01 4.94
N PRO A 407 -9.36 -10.13 5.70
CA PRO A 407 -9.37 -11.45 5.10
C PRO A 407 -10.53 -11.66 4.11
N ALA A 408 -11.71 -11.12 4.42
CA ALA A 408 -12.88 -11.18 3.54
C ALA A 408 -12.67 -10.29 2.30
N ILE A 409 -12.24 -9.04 2.52
CA ILE A 409 -11.94 -8.09 1.44
C ILE A 409 -10.89 -8.66 0.49
N TYR A 410 -9.80 -9.21 1.00
CA TYR A 410 -8.74 -9.76 0.16
C TYR A 410 -9.22 -10.97 -0.65
N ARG A 411 -9.94 -11.90 -0.02
CA ARG A 411 -10.52 -13.07 -0.70
C ARG A 411 -11.43 -12.66 -1.87
N ASP A 412 -12.27 -11.65 -1.65
CA ASP A 412 -13.20 -11.17 -2.68
C ASP A 412 -12.47 -10.46 -3.83
N ASN A 413 -11.27 -9.91 -3.60
CA ASN A 413 -10.56 -9.09 -4.57
C ASN A 413 -9.39 -9.77 -5.28
N VAL A 414 -8.86 -10.89 -4.78
CA VAL A 414 -7.74 -11.58 -5.42
C VAL A 414 -8.09 -12.04 -6.85
N GLY A 415 -9.34 -12.38 -7.11
CA GLY A 415 -9.83 -12.72 -8.45
C GLY A 415 -9.82 -11.51 -9.39
N ILE A 416 -10.31 -10.34 -8.94
CA ILE A 416 -10.27 -9.09 -9.72
C ILE A 416 -8.83 -8.75 -10.10
N LEU A 417 -7.92 -8.76 -9.13
CA LEU A 417 -6.49 -8.44 -9.34
C LEU A 417 -5.81 -9.41 -10.30
N THR A 418 -6.17 -10.71 -10.23
CA THR A 418 -5.64 -11.74 -11.12
C THR A 418 -6.15 -11.56 -12.55
N TYR A 419 -7.46 -11.43 -12.74
CA TYR A 419 -8.04 -11.28 -14.07
C TYR A 419 -7.77 -9.92 -14.70
N GLY A 420 -7.63 -8.85 -13.89
CA GLY A 420 -7.24 -7.53 -14.38
C GLY A 420 -5.92 -7.51 -15.16
N ALA A 421 -5.04 -8.47 -14.92
CA ALA A 421 -3.80 -8.64 -15.66
C ALA A 421 -3.96 -9.45 -16.97
N LEU A 422 -5.12 -10.10 -17.19
CA LEU A 422 -5.33 -11.08 -18.26
C LEU A 422 -6.38 -10.68 -19.30
N VAL A 423 -7.17 -9.62 -19.05
CA VAL A 423 -8.37 -9.29 -19.83
C VAL A 423 -8.18 -8.23 -20.92
N THR A 424 -6.98 -7.71 -21.11
CA THR A 424 -6.66 -6.66 -22.12
C THR A 424 -5.51 -7.05 -23.03
#